data_670669211d0458469978369950c25237
#
_entry.id   670669211d0458469978369950c25237
#
_cell.length_a   1.000
_cell.length_b   1.000
_cell.length_c   1.000
_cell.angle_alpha   90.00
_cell.angle_beta   90.00
_cell.angle_gamma   90.00
#
_symmetry.space_group_name_H-M   'P 1'
#
loop_
_entity.id
_entity.type
_entity.pdbx_description
1 polymer ?
#
loop_
_entity_poly.entity_id
_entity_poly.type
_entity_poly.pdbx_seq_one_letter_code
_entity_poly.pdbx_strand_id
1 'polypeptide(L)'
;SRGSRADPARHFALTGAETLPDLEALVFAARAASKPGQEAVVFVHGYNNGFAKAAYRHAQVAWDYELKGPQIHFSWSSAANPFEYTYDRDSVLIARDALATLLRCLLREDGLRVSLVGHSMGGLLIMETLRQIALSGDRALLDRLSATTLISPDIDMDLFRAQAHALGHLPQPFTVAIAQNDRLLRLSSGLSGGAARLGSVEDLDQLEGLGVFVVDMTGIADTGSNHFLPGTSASAIALIKGLRDADALAPQSLSVGPVSIKLGG
;
A
#
# COMPACT_ATOMS: atom_id res chain seq x y z
N SER A 1 -5.91 -17.61 23.61
CA SER A 1 -5.24 -18.29 24.72
C SER A 1 -4.67 -17.27 25.70
N ARG A 2 -5.21 -17.23 26.91
CA ARG A 2 -4.64 -16.43 28.01
C ARG A 2 -3.33 -17.10 28.44
N GLY A 3 -2.16 -16.41 28.30
CA GLY A 3 -1.05 -16.71 29.15
C GLY A 3 0.22 -17.29 28.55
N SER A 4 0.45 -17.34 27.24
CA SER A 4 1.80 -17.57 26.72
C SER A 4 2.51 -16.24 26.48
N ARG A 5 3.64 -16.06 27.16
CA ARG A 5 4.56 -14.95 26.91
C ARG A 5 4.95 -15.01 25.42
N ALA A 6 4.87 -13.86 24.70
CA ALA A 6 5.28 -13.82 23.30
C ALA A 6 6.73 -14.31 23.17
N ASP A 7 6.97 -15.28 22.30
CA ASP A 7 8.31 -15.77 21.99
C ASP A 7 8.90 -14.85 20.89
N PRO A 8 9.94 -14.07 21.19
CA PRO A 8 10.53 -13.14 20.21
C PRO A 8 11.10 -13.83 18.96
N ALA A 9 11.37 -15.13 19.02
CA ALA A 9 11.83 -15.91 17.88
C ALA A 9 10.69 -16.31 16.92
N ARG A 10 9.44 -16.18 17.35
CA ARG A 10 8.24 -16.62 16.59
C ARG A 10 7.16 -15.56 16.47
N HIS A 11 7.23 -14.50 17.25
CA HIS A 11 6.17 -13.49 17.32
C HIS A 11 6.78 -12.09 17.34
N PHE A 12 6.11 -11.15 16.70
CA PHE A 12 6.40 -9.75 16.94
C PHE A 12 5.95 -9.37 18.35
N ALA A 13 6.82 -8.72 19.09
CA ALA A 13 6.54 -8.24 20.44
C ALA A 13 6.81 -6.75 20.53
N LEU A 14 5.90 -6.01 21.19
CA LEU A 14 6.16 -4.62 21.52
C LEU A 14 7.21 -4.56 22.64
N THR A 15 8.37 -3.97 22.36
CA THR A 15 9.48 -3.83 23.29
C THR A 15 9.50 -2.50 24.03
N GLY A 16 8.81 -1.50 23.50
CA GLY A 16 8.66 -0.18 24.07
C GLY A 16 7.60 0.64 23.32
N ALA A 17 7.11 1.67 23.95
CA ALA A 17 6.20 2.64 23.35
C ALA A 17 6.50 4.03 23.90
N GLU A 18 6.48 5.02 23.03
CA GLU A 18 6.63 6.42 23.38
C GLU A 18 5.54 7.22 22.63
N THR A 19 4.99 8.21 23.31
CA THR A 19 4.06 9.14 22.70
C THR A 19 4.83 10.40 22.29
N LEU A 20 4.81 10.72 21.01
CA LEU A 20 5.41 11.95 20.50
C LEU A 20 4.38 13.10 20.58
N PRO A 21 4.83 14.33 20.86
CA PRO A 21 3.93 15.44 21.12
C PRO A 21 3.15 15.90 19.89
N ASP A 22 3.74 15.76 18.71
CA ASP A 22 3.19 16.26 17.45
C ASP A 22 3.82 15.57 16.22
N LEU A 23 3.36 15.97 15.06
CA LEU A 23 3.81 15.45 13.78
C LEU A 23 5.27 15.85 13.47
N GLU A 24 5.72 17.03 13.91
CA GLU A 24 7.10 17.47 13.72
C GLU A 24 8.08 16.56 14.48
N ALA A 25 7.72 16.17 15.70
CA ALA A 25 8.51 15.22 16.48
C ALA A 25 8.55 13.84 15.81
N LEU A 26 7.46 13.39 15.17
CA LEU A 26 7.46 12.16 14.38
C LEU A 26 8.42 12.25 13.19
N VAL A 27 8.37 13.34 12.43
CA VAL A 27 9.26 13.56 11.28
C VAL A 27 10.73 13.62 11.72
N PHE A 28 11.01 14.32 12.83
CA PHE A 28 12.34 14.38 13.41
C PHE A 28 12.85 12.99 13.82
N ALA A 29 12.05 12.21 14.53
CA ALA A 29 12.39 10.84 14.92
C ALA A 29 12.62 9.93 13.70
N ALA A 30 11.78 10.03 12.67
CA ALA A 30 11.95 9.28 11.44
C ALA A 30 13.25 9.65 10.71
N ARG A 31 13.59 10.94 10.64
CA ARG A 31 14.88 11.40 10.08
C ARG A 31 16.08 10.87 10.88
N ALA A 32 16.02 10.95 12.19
CA ALA A 32 17.08 10.45 13.06
C ALA A 32 17.31 8.93 12.94
N ALA A 33 16.25 8.16 12.65
CA ALA A 33 16.31 6.72 12.42
C ALA A 33 16.73 6.35 11.00
N SER A 34 16.68 7.29 10.03
CA SER A 34 17.01 7.04 8.63
C SER A 34 18.53 7.05 8.42
N LYS A 35 19.03 6.07 7.66
CA LYS A 35 20.43 6.04 7.21
C LYS A 35 20.52 6.48 5.74
N PRO A 36 21.70 6.93 5.27
CA PRO A 36 21.89 7.26 3.87
C PRO A 36 21.42 6.14 2.93
N GLY A 37 20.64 6.49 1.91
CA GLY A 37 20.06 5.54 0.96
C GLY A 37 18.85 4.76 1.44
N GLN A 38 18.40 4.93 2.68
CA GLN A 38 17.15 4.33 3.18
C GLN A 38 15.96 5.23 2.93
N GLU A 39 14.79 4.60 2.78
CA GLU A 39 13.51 5.26 2.58
C GLU A 39 12.62 5.02 3.80
N ALA A 40 11.87 6.03 4.18
CA ALA A 40 10.76 5.85 5.11
C ALA A 40 9.61 5.16 4.36
N VAL A 41 9.00 4.16 4.96
CA VAL A 41 7.82 3.50 4.40
C VAL A 41 6.58 3.94 5.17
N VAL A 42 5.62 4.52 4.46
CA VAL A 42 4.29 4.83 5.00
C VAL A 42 3.33 3.73 4.56
N PHE A 43 2.87 2.93 5.52
CA PHE A 43 1.91 1.85 5.28
C PHE A 43 0.51 2.26 5.70
N VAL A 44 -0.46 2.14 4.77
CA VAL A 44 -1.88 2.43 4.97
C VAL A 44 -2.68 1.14 4.94
N HIS A 45 -3.27 0.79 6.08
CA HIS A 45 -4.00 -0.47 6.21
C HIS A 45 -5.34 -0.47 5.47
N GLY A 46 -5.87 -1.67 5.23
CA GLY A 46 -7.15 -1.88 4.57
C GLY A 46 -8.34 -1.93 5.52
N TYR A 47 -9.49 -2.22 4.93
CA TYR A 47 -10.78 -2.47 5.55
C TYR A 47 -10.74 -3.51 6.68
N ASN A 48 -11.63 -3.38 7.64
CA ASN A 48 -11.83 -4.30 8.75
C ASN A 48 -10.56 -4.58 9.56
N ASN A 49 -9.79 -3.54 9.86
CA ASN A 49 -8.58 -3.63 10.65
C ASN A 49 -8.60 -2.65 11.81
N GLY A 50 -8.50 -3.17 13.03
CA GLY A 50 -8.15 -2.34 14.19
C GLY A 50 -6.65 -2.06 14.24
N PHE A 51 -6.25 -0.99 14.97
CA PHE A 51 -4.88 -0.50 15.06
C PHE A 51 -3.84 -1.60 15.32
N ALA A 52 -4.03 -2.42 16.36
CA ALA A 52 -3.05 -3.45 16.72
C ALA A 52 -2.86 -4.50 15.62
N LYS A 53 -3.96 -4.98 15.03
CA LYS A 53 -3.92 -5.96 13.93
C LYS A 53 -3.18 -5.39 12.71
N ALA A 54 -3.46 -4.14 12.36
CA ALA A 54 -2.84 -3.46 11.24
C ALA A 54 -1.35 -3.18 11.49
N ALA A 55 -0.97 -2.76 12.71
CA ALA A 55 0.42 -2.55 13.08
C ALA A 55 1.26 -3.84 13.01
N TYR A 56 0.72 -4.97 13.51
CA TYR A 56 1.41 -6.27 13.37
C TYR A 56 1.51 -6.71 11.91
N ARG A 57 0.50 -6.42 11.09
CA ARG A 57 0.55 -6.71 9.66
C ARG A 57 1.62 -5.89 8.95
N HIS A 58 1.74 -4.60 9.30
CA HIS A 58 2.82 -3.76 8.79
C HIS A 58 4.20 -4.28 9.22
N ALA A 59 4.37 -4.64 10.49
CA ALA A 59 5.61 -5.24 10.97
C ALA A 59 5.98 -6.53 10.23
N GLN A 60 4.99 -7.37 9.90
CA GLN A 60 5.20 -8.56 9.07
C GLN A 60 5.68 -8.20 7.67
N VAL A 61 5.01 -7.26 7.00
CA VAL A 61 5.42 -6.77 5.66
C VAL A 61 6.84 -6.22 5.72
N ALA A 62 7.14 -5.37 6.69
CA ALA A 62 8.48 -4.80 6.84
C ALA A 62 9.56 -5.87 7.03
N TRP A 63 9.27 -6.91 7.80
CA TRP A 63 10.17 -8.04 8.01
C TRP A 63 10.34 -8.89 6.75
N ASP A 64 9.24 -9.31 6.15
CA ASP A 64 9.25 -10.24 5.02
C ASP A 64 9.90 -9.62 3.78
N TYR A 65 9.70 -8.32 3.57
CA TYR A 65 10.32 -7.56 2.46
C TYR A 65 11.67 -6.95 2.82
N GLU A 66 12.19 -7.19 4.03
CA GLU A 66 13.45 -6.62 4.53
C GLU A 66 13.51 -5.09 4.34
N LEU A 67 12.38 -4.42 4.60
CA LEU A 67 12.30 -2.97 4.46
C LEU A 67 13.21 -2.31 5.49
N LYS A 68 14.17 -1.55 5.02
CA LYS A 68 15.15 -0.85 5.85
C LYS A 68 14.76 0.62 5.92
N GLY A 69 14.90 1.20 7.09
CA GLY A 69 14.55 2.58 7.33
C GLY A 69 13.28 2.71 8.18
N PRO A 70 12.85 3.94 8.45
CA PRO A 70 11.70 4.19 9.31
C PRO A 70 10.41 3.59 8.76
N GLN A 71 9.68 2.88 9.61
CA GLN A 71 8.39 2.28 9.28
C GLN A 71 7.27 3.10 9.92
N ILE A 72 6.47 3.78 9.12
CA ILE A 72 5.37 4.64 9.57
C ILE A 72 4.05 3.96 9.26
N HIS A 73 3.31 3.60 10.30
CA HIS A 73 1.98 3.04 10.15
C HIS A 73 0.93 4.15 10.21
N PHE A 74 0.29 4.46 9.08
CA PHE A 74 -0.85 5.37 9.07
C PHE A 74 -2.13 4.59 9.39
N SER A 75 -2.66 4.81 10.59
CA SER A 75 -3.91 4.20 11.04
C SER A 75 -5.08 5.18 10.87
N TRP A 76 -6.13 4.72 10.19
CA TRP A 76 -7.38 5.46 9.98
C TRP A 76 -8.55 4.74 10.66
N SER A 77 -9.69 5.42 10.80
CA SER A 77 -10.85 4.94 11.57
C SER A 77 -11.64 3.86 10.83
N SER A 78 -11.06 2.66 10.68
CA SER A 78 -11.83 1.48 10.27
C SER A 78 -12.64 0.96 11.46
N ALA A 79 -13.89 0.57 11.22
CA ALA A 79 -14.77 0.00 12.23
C ALA A 79 -14.27 -1.36 12.78
N ALA A 80 -13.30 -1.98 12.12
CA ALA A 80 -12.82 -3.32 12.44
C ALA A 80 -13.97 -4.36 12.49
N ASN A 81 -15.00 -4.16 11.68
CA ASN A 81 -16.21 -4.96 11.59
C ASN A 81 -16.53 -5.27 10.12
N PRO A 82 -16.69 -6.56 9.73
CA PRO A 82 -16.93 -6.94 8.34
C PRO A 82 -18.30 -6.53 7.79
N PHE A 83 -19.19 -5.98 8.59
CA PHE A 83 -20.49 -5.47 8.15
C PHE A 83 -20.52 -3.96 7.93
N GLU A 84 -19.43 -3.24 8.27
CA GLU A 84 -19.35 -1.78 8.23
C GLU A 84 -18.53 -1.28 7.02
N TYR A 85 -18.70 -1.93 5.86
CA TYR A 85 -17.96 -1.57 4.65
C TYR A 85 -18.20 -0.13 4.21
N THR A 86 -19.45 0.33 4.23
CA THR A 86 -19.81 1.70 3.82
C THR A 86 -19.24 2.72 4.80
N TYR A 87 -19.28 2.44 6.10
CA TYR A 87 -18.65 3.28 7.12
C TYR A 87 -17.15 3.45 6.87
N ASP A 88 -16.46 2.36 6.60
CA ASP A 88 -15.02 2.39 6.31
C ASP A 88 -14.72 3.20 5.03
N ARG A 89 -15.57 3.13 4.00
CA ARG A 89 -15.42 3.96 2.80
C ARG A 89 -15.56 5.46 3.08
N ASP A 90 -16.50 5.87 3.91
CA ASP A 90 -16.65 7.26 4.33
C ASP A 90 -15.47 7.70 5.19
N SER A 91 -14.99 6.84 6.09
CA SER A 91 -13.82 7.07 6.92
C SER A 91 -12.54 7.29 6.12
N VAL A 92 -12.38 6.63 4.97
CA VAL A 92 -11.28 6.88 3.99
C VAL A 92 -11.30 8.34 3.54
N LEU A 93 -12.47 8.86 3.17
CA LEU A 93 -12.59 10.25 2.68
C LEU A 93 -12.30 11.27 3.77
N ILE A 94 -12.61 10.96 5.02
CA ILE A 94 -12.26 11.79 6.18
C ILE A 94 -10.74 11.75 6.46
N ALA A 95 -10.14 10.57 6.39
CA ALA A 95 -8.74 10.35 6.73
C ALA A 95 -7.73 10.93 5.72
N ARG A 96 -8.16 11.20 4.48
CA ARG A 96 -7.27 11.69 3.40
C ARG A 96 -6.58 13.02 3.75
N ASP A 97 -7.24 13.91 4.49
CA ASP A 97 -6.66 15.21 4.87
C ASP A 97 -5.50 15.03 5.86
N ALA A 98 -5.64 14.09 6.80
CA ALA A 98 -4.58 13.74 7.74
C ALA A 98 -3.39 13.07 7.03
N LEU A 99 -3.66 12.15 6.09
CA LEU A 99 -2.61 11.53 5.29
C LEU A 99 -1.90 12.56 4.39
N ALA A 100 -2.63 13.48 3.76
CA ALA A 100 -2.06 14.57 2.99
C ALA A 100 -1.15 15.46 3.84
N THR A 101 -1.55 15.77 5.07
CA THR A 101 -0.74 16.55 6.02
C THR A 101 0.53 15.80 6.39
N LEU A 102 0.45 14.50 6.69
CA LEU A 102 1.61 13.66 6.97
C LEU A 102 2.59 13.66 5.77
N LEU A 103 2.11 13.44 4.56
CA LEU A 103 2.95 13.42 3.36
C LEU A 103 3.62 14.78 3.10
N ARG A 104 2.91 15.89 3.28
CA ARG A 104 3.51 17.23 3.17
C ARG A 104 4.64 17.43 4.18
N CYS A 105 4.50 16.95 5.41
CA CYS A 105 5.55 17.05 6.42
C CYS A 105 6.75 16.15 6.11
N LEU A 106 6.52 14.93 5.62
CA LEU A 106 7.59 13.97 5.30
C LEU A 106 8.37 14.36 4.03
N LEU A 107 7.68 14.92 3.02
CA LEU A 107 8.22 15.22 1.70
C LEU A 107 8.69 16.66 1.51
N ARG A 108 8.95 17.44 2.58
CA ARG A 108 9.56 18.78 2.48
C ARG A 108 10.90 18.73 1.75
N GLU A 109 11.45 19.89 1.34
CA GLU A 109 12.69 20.00 0.52
C GLU A 109 13.87 19.22 1.09
N ASP A 110 14.04 19.27 2.40
CA ASP A 110 15.02 18.50 3.17
C ASP A 110 14.44 17.21 3.76
N GLY A 111 13.30 16.76 3.22
CA GLY A 111 12.51 15.66 3.71
C GLY A 111 13.12 14.29 3.49
N LEU A 112 12.40 13.29 3.99
CA LEU A 112 12.72 11.88 3.79
C LEU A 112 12.37 11.45 2.36
N ARG A 113 13.10 10.48 1.82
CA ARG A 113 12.60 9.67 0.72
C ARG A 113 11.49 8.78 1.27
N VAL A 114 10.34 8.76 0.62
CA VAL A 114 9.15 8.07 1.13
C VAL A 114 8.62 7.10 0.10
N SER A 115 8.51 5.84 0.48
CA SER A 115 7.73 4.82 -0.23
C SER A 115 6.35 4.69 0.42
N LEU A 116 5.31 4.77 -0.39
CA LEU A 116 3.91 4.73 0.06
C LEU A 116 3.30 3.38 -0.28
N VAL A 117 2.79 2.66 0.71
CA VAL A 117 2.23 1.32 0.54
C VAL A 117 0.81 1.26 1.06
N GLY A 118 -0.15 0.92 0.21
CA GLY A 118 -1.55 0.77 0.58
C GLY A 118 -2.08 -0.63 0.35
N HIS A 119 -2.79 -1.17 1.33
CA HIS A 119 -3.45 -2.46 1.22
C HIS A 119 -4.97 -2.29 1.12
N SER A 120 -5.61 -2.95 0.16
CA SER A 120 -7.07 -2.99 0.02
C SER A 120 -7.66 -1.56 -0.03
N MET A 121 -8.59 -1.22 0.85
CA MET A 121 -9.18 0.12 0.99
C MET A 121 -8.16 1.21 1.37
N GLY A 122 -7.00 0.84 1.94
CA GLY A 122 -5.86 1.76 2.11
C GLY A 122 -5.29 2.26 0.79
N GLY A 123 -5.40 1.48 -0.28
CA GLY A 123 -5.09 1.92 -1.64
C GLY A 123 -6.04 3.03 -2.12
N LEU A 124 -7.34 2.91 -1.83
CA LEU A 124 -8.32 3.97 -2.11
C LEU A 124 -7.97 5.26 -1.36
N LEU A 125 -7.61 5.15 -0.07
CA LEU A 125 -7.19 6.30 0.74
C LEU A 125 -5.95 6.98 0.13
N ILE A 126 -4.96 6.22 -0.29
CA ILE A 126 -3.78 6.75 -0.98
C ILE A 126 -4.20 7.52 -2.25
N MET A 127 -4.95 6.90 -3.14
CA MET A 127 -5.34 7.53 -4.41
C MET A 127 -6.15 8.81 -4.20
N GLU A 128 -7.09 8.83 -3.26
CA GLU A 128 -7.84 10.04 -2.90
C GLU A 128 -6.92 11.13 -2.31
N THR A 129 -5.93 10.75 -1.50
CA THR A 129 -4.96 11.68 -0.93
C THR A 129 -4.06 12.29 -2.01
N LEU A 130 -3.50 11.47 -2.90
CA LEU A 130 -2.64 11.94 -4.01
C LEU A 130 -3.43 12.87 -4.93
N ARG A 131 -4.65 12.50 -5.28
CA ARG A 131 -5.57 13.34 -6.07
C ARG A 131 -5.83 14.69 -5.39
N GLN A 132 -6.09 14.70 -4.10
CA GLN A 132 -6.32 15.94 -3.34
C GLN A 132 -5.08 16.84 -3.33
N ILE A 133 -3.89 16.28 -3.11
CA ILE A 133 -2.63 17.03 -3.14
C ILE A 133 -2.43 17.66 -4.53
N ALA A 134 -2.64 16.91 -5.61
CA ALA A 134 -2.51 17.41 -6.97
C ALA A 134 -3.50 18.56 -7.26
N LEU A 135 -4.77 18.39 -6.88
CA LEU A 135 -5.81 19.41 -7.10
C LEU A 135 -5.63 20.67 -6.23
N SER A 136 -4.91 20.57 -5.11
CA SER A 136 -4.56 21.74 -4.28
C SER A 136 -3.37 22.55 -4.80
N GLY A 137 -2.80 22.17 -5.94
CA GLY A 137 -1.67 22.86 -6.54
C GLY A 137 -0.29 22.34 -6.11
N ASP A 138 -0.24 21.34 -5.23
CA ASP A 138 1.00 20.76 -4.69
C ASP A 138 1.50 19.56 -5.52
N ARG A 139 1.17 19.48 -6.80
CA ARG A 139 1.50 18.31 -7.65
C ARG A 139 2.99 17.94 -7.59
N ALA A 140 3.88 18.95 -7.60
CA ALA A 140 5.32 18.74 -7.54
C ALA A 140 5.80 18.02 -6.27
N LEU A 141 5.01 18.05 -5.18
CA LEU A 141 5.32 17.27 -3.97
C LEU A 141 5.28 15.77 -4.23
N LEU A 142 4.39 15.31 -5.11
CA LEU A 142 4.20 13.90 -5.41
C LEU A 142 5.38 13.31 -6.17
N ASP A 143 6.15 14.13 -6.91
CA ASP A 143 7.35 13.71 -7.63
C ASP A 143 8.53 13.40 -6.69
N ARG A 144 8.37 13.69 -5.39
CA ARG A 144 9.34 13.35 -4.33
C ARG A 144 9.08 11.98 -3.69
N LEU A 145 7.95 11.33 -4.02
CA LEU A 145 7.73 9.96 -3.61
C LEU A 145 8.75 9.04 -4.29
N SER A 146 9.37 8.17 -3.52
CA SER A 146 10.33 7.19 -4.06
C SER A 146 9.64 6.04 -4.77
N ALA A 147 8.47 5.65 -4.29
CA ALA A 147 7.62 4.62 -4.89
C ALA A 147 6.20 4.70 -4.32
N THR A 148 5.23 4.19 -5.08
CA THR A 148 3.87 3.92 -4.60
C THR A 148 3.48 2.50 -4.96
N THR A 149 3.04 1.74 -3.97
CA THR A 149 2.61 0.34 -4.15
C THR A 149 1.21 0.13 -3.59
N LEU A 150 0.31 -0.34 -4.42
CA LEU A 150 -1.05 -0.75 -4.02
C LEU A 150 -1.14 -2.27 -4.01
N ILE A 151 -1.48 -2.86 -2.88
CA ILE A 151 -1.60 -4.30 -2.68
C ILE A 151 -3.08 -4.66 -2.62
N SER A 152 -3.54 -5.51 -3.54
CA SER A 152 -4.95 -5.94 -3.67
C SER A 152 -5.93 -4.76 -3.49
N PRO A 153 -5.77 -3.65 -4.24
CA PRO A 153 -6.52 -2.42 -3.99
C PRO A 153 -8.02 -2.60 -4.22
N ASP A 154 -8.81 -2.22 -3.23
CA ASP A 154 -10.28 -2.21 -3.30
C ASP A 154 -10.77 -0.87 -3.87
N ILE A 155 -10.46 -0.65 -5.13
CA ILE A 155 -10.81 0.56 -5.88
C ILE A 155 -11.59 0.14 -7.14
N ASP A 156 -12.68 0.82 -7.41
CA ASP A 156 -13.40 0.68 -8.67
C ASP A 156 -12.50 1.10 -9.85
N MET A 157 -12.55 0.37 -10.97
CA MET A 157 -11.66 0.64 -12.11
C MET A 157 -11.88 2.02 -12.73
N ASP A 158 -13.13 2.44 -12.89
CA ASP A 158 -13.43 3.75 -13.46
C ASP A 158 -13.02 4.87 -12.51
N LEU A 159 -13.20 4.65 -11.19
CA LEU A 159 -12.70 5.56 -10.16
C LEU A 159 -11.17 5.68 -10.19
N PHE A 160 -10.45 4.56 -10.30
CA PHE A 160 -8.98 4.58 -10.39
C PHE A 160 -8.51 5.38 -11.61
N ARG A 161 -9.12 5.15 -12.78
CA ARG A 161 -8.81 5.92 -13.99
C ARG A 161 -9.09 7.40 -13.81
N ALA A 162 -10.24 7.76 -13.24
CA ALA A 162 -10.58 9.15 -12.97
C ALA A 162 -9.58 9.82 -12.01
N GLN A 163 -9.13 9.08 -10.99
CA GLN A 163 -8.09 9.54 -10.07
C GLN A 163 -6.75 9.71 -10.77
N ALA A 164 -6.31 8.74 -11.57
CA ALA A 164 -5.07 8.80 -12.33
C ALA A 164 -5.07 9.98 -13.34
N HIS A 165 -6.17 10.18 -14.06
CA HIS A 165 -6.31 11.33 -14.95
C HIS A 165 -6.27 12.68 -14.21
N ALA A 166 -6.89 12.77 -13.04
CA ALA A 166 -6.85 13.98 -12.23
C ALA A 166 -5.44 14.31 -11.69
N LEU A 167 -4.58 13.29 -11.54
CA LEU A 167 -3.17 13.43 -11.20
C LEU A 167 -2.32 13.91 -12.38
N GLY A 168 -2.78 13.73 -13.62
CA GLY A 168 -2.03 13.97 -14.85
C GLY A 168 -1.04 12.84 -15.15
N HIS A 169 -0.21 12.47 -14.19
CA HIS A 169 0.63 11.27 -14.20
C HIS A 169 0.79 10.73 -12.77
N LEU A 170 0.89 9.43 -12.65
CA LEU A 170 1.12 8.77 -11.35
C LEU A 170 2.56 8.98 -10.89
N PRO A 171 2.81 9.13 -9.56
CA PRO A 171 4.18 9.14 -9.02
C PRO A 171 4.91 7.85 -9.39
N GLN A 172 6.13 7.95 -9.92
CA GLN A 172 6.86 6.78 -10.41
C GLN A 172 7.97 6.35 -9.44
N PRO A 173 8.23 5.03 -9.32
CA PRO A 173 7.45 3.91 -9.87
C PRO A 173 6.11 3.72 -9.16
N PHE A 174 5.06 3.35 -9.92
CA PHE A 174 3.73 3.04 -9.40
C PHE A 174 3.39 1.57 -9.64
N THR A 175 3.26 0.79 -8.58
CA THR A 175 3.05 -0.66 -8.66
C THR A 175 1.66 -1.04 -8.13
N VAL A 176 0.98 -1.92 -8.84
CA VAL A 176 -0.27 -2.54 -8.40
C VAL A 176 -0.10 -4.06 -8.36
N ALA A 177 -0.17 -4.63 -7.17
CA ALA A 177 -0.18 -6.08 -6.99
C ALA A 177 -1.63 -6.57 -6.97
N ILE A 178 -1.97 -7.47 -7.89
CA ILE A 178 -3.33 -8.00 -8.08
C ILE A 178 -3.38 -9.51 -7.79
N ALA A 179 -4.59 -10.00 -7.47
CA ALA A 179 -4.90 -11.41 -7.43
C ALA A 179 -6.35 -11.61 -7.92
N GLN A 180 -6.50 -12.11 -9.15
CA GLN A 180 -7.82 -12.28 -9.81
C GLN A 180 -8.75 -13.23 -9.04
N ASN A 181 -8.22 -14.15 -8.24
CA ASN A 181 -8.95 -15.08 -7.40
C ASN A 181 -9.25 -14.54 -5.98
N ASP A 182 -9.09 -13.24 -5.75
CA ASP A 182 -9.35 -12.60 -4.46
C ASP A 182 -10.85 -12.61 -4.11
N ARG A 183 -11.21 -13.42 -3.11
CA ARG A 183 -12.60 -13.61 -2.67
C ARG A 183 -13.17 -12.38 -1.97
N LEU A 184 -12.34 -11.60 -1.26
CA LEU A 184 -12.80 -10.41 -0.56
C LEU A 184 -13.11 -9.28 -1.52
N LEU A 185 -12.30 -9.10 -2.57
CA LEU A 185 -12.58 -8.14 -3.63
C LEU A 185 -13.83 -8.51 -4.46
N ARG A 186 -14.08 -9.80 -4.68
CA ARG A 186 -15.33 -10.26 -5.30
C ARG A 186 -16.55 -9.93 -4.44
N LEU A 187 -16.44 -10.09 -3.11
CA LEU A 187 -17.51 -9.72 -2.20
C LEU A 187 -17.75 -8.20 -2.20
N SER A 188 -16.70 -7.38 -2.14
CA SER A 188 -16.81 -5.91 -2.19
C SER A 188 -17.39 -5.42 -3.52
N SER A 189 -17.03 -6.06 -4.63
CA SER A 189 -17.65 -5.83 -5.94
C SER A 189 -19.16 -6.07 -5.90
N GLY A 190 -19.60 -7.19 -5.33
CA GLY A 190 -21.03 -7.50 -5.16
C GLY A 190 -21.77 -6.45 -4.34
N LEU A 191 -21.17 -5.93 -3.27
CA LEU A 191 -21.74 -4.85 -2.44
C LEU A 191 -21.81 -3.50 -3.17
N SER A 192 -21.07 -3.34 -4.26
CA SER A 192 -20.95 -2.10 -5.04
C SER A 192 -21.52 -2.22 -6.47
N GLY A 193 -22.52 -3.09 -6.67
CA GLY A 193 -23.20 -3.23 -7.94
C GLY A 193 -22.45 -4.04 -9.01
N GLY A 194 -21.48 -4.87 -8.63
CA GLY A 194 -20.76 -5.76 -9.55
C GLY A 194 -19.59 -5.13 -10.30
N ALA A 195 -19.22 -3.89 -9.98
CA ALA A 195 -18.13 -3.19 -10.65
C ALA A 195 -16.76 -3.87 -10.41
N ALA A 196 -15.94 -3.95 -11.46
CA ALA A 196 -14.59 -4.53 -11.37
C ALA A 196 -13.70 -3.77 -10.39
N ARG A 197 -12.94 -4.51 -9.59
CA ARG A 197 -11.97 -3.94 -8.64
C ARG A 197 -10.55 -4.01 -9.21
N LEU A 198 -9.79 -2.94 -9.04
CA LEU A 198 -8.40 -2.85 -9.50
C LEU A 198 -7.55 -4.03 -9.01
N GLY A 199 -7.71 -4.46 -7.76
CA GLY A 199 -6.95 -5.57 -7.17
C GLY A 199 -7.33 -6.96 -7.70
N SER A 200 -8.42 -7.09 -8.47
CA SER A 200 -8.88 -8.33 -9.11
C SER A 200 -9.18 -8.15 -10.59
N VAL A 201 -8.63 -7.11 -11.22
CA VAL A 201 -8.85 -6.83 -12.64
C VAL A 201 -8.35 -7.99 -13.50
N GLU A 202 -9.18 -8.46 -14.41
CA GLU A 202 -8.85 -9.55 -15.35
C GLU A 202 -8.27 -9.01 -16.67
N ASP A 203 -8.81 -7.89 -17.14
CA ASP A 203 -8.40 -7.21 -18.36
C ASP A 203 -7.38 -6.10 -18.03
N LEU A 204 -6.10 -6.42 -18.17
CA LEU A 204 -4.99 -5.51 -17.87
C LEU A 204 -4.82 -4.38 -18.89
N ASP A 205 -5.43 -4.51 -20.08
CA ASP A 205 -5.42 -3.45 -21.11
C ASP A 205 -6.13 -2.19 -20.58
N GLN A 206 -6.98 -2.37 -19.57
CA GLN A 206 -7.61 -1.25 -18.87
C GLN A 206 -6.63 -0.35 -18.09
N LEU A 207 -5.41 -0.78 -17.86
CA LEU A 207 -4.34 -0.04 -17.18
C LEU A 207 -3.31 0.52 -18.17
N GLU A 208 -3.46 0.23 -19.46
CA GLU A 208 -2.57 0.70 -20.50
C GLU A 208 -2.55 2.25 -20.53
N GLY A 209 -1.38 2.82 -20.74
CA GLY A 209 -1.16 4.27 -20.79
C GLY A 209 -1.19 4.99 -19.43
N LEU A 210 -1.46 4.29 -18.31
CA LEU A 210 -1.47 4.90 -16.97
C LEU A 210 -0.10 4.88 -16.27
N GLY A 211 0.93 4.25 -16.86
CA GLY A 211 2.26 4.16 -16.26
C GLY A 211 2.28 3.29 -14.99
N VAL A 212 1.52 2.18 -15.00
CA VAL A 212 1.38 1.26 -13.85
C VAL A 212 2.18 -0.01 -14.10
N PHE A 213 3.01 -0.41 -13.13
CA PHE A 213 3.60 -1.73 -13.08
C PHE A 213 2.63 -2.70 -12.42
N VAL A 214 2.19 -3.74 -13.14
CA VAL A 214 1.27 -4.74 -12.58
C VAL A 214 2.03 -5.99 -12.18
N VAL A 215 1.84 -6.43 -10.95
CA VAL A 215 2.34 -7.70 -10.41
C VAL A 215 1.15 -8.63 -10.22
N ASP A 216 0.96 -9.57 -11.14
CA ASP A 216 -0.13 -10.55 -11.05
C ASP A 216 0.32 -11.77 -10.21
N MET A 217 -0.36 -11.99 -9.12
CA MET A 217 -0.11 -13.05 -8.16
C MET A 217 -1.18 -14.15 -8.15
N THR A 218 -2.05 -14.15 -9.15
CA THR A 218 -3.17 -15.11 -9.28
C THR A 218 -2.71 -16.57 -9.24
N GLY A 219 -1.53 -16.86 -9.81
CA GLY A 219 -0.96 -18.20 -9.87
C GLY A 219 -0.33 -18.70 -8.57
N ILE A 220 -0.21 -17.86 -7.55
CA ILE A 220 0.37 -18.27 -6.28
C ILE A 220 -0.70 -19.03 -5.48
N ALA A 221 -0.49 -20.34 -5.31
CA ALA A 221 -1.34 -21.16 -4.46
C ALA A 221 -1.00 -20.91 -2.98
N ASP A 222 -1.95 -20.36 -2.23
CA ASP A 222 -1.86 -20.29 -0.77
C ASP A 222 -3.13 -20.87 -0.13
N THR A 223 -2.99 -21.43 1.05
CA THR A 223 -4.06 -22.10 1.81
C THR A 223 -4.98 -21.12 2.55
N GLY A 224 -4.79 -19.81 2.35
CA GLY A 224 -5.52 -18.75 3.05
C GLY A 224 -6.39 -17.87 2.13
N SER A 225 -6.75 -16.70 2.64
CA SER A 225 -7.39 -15.65 1.86
C SER A 225 -6.37 -15.00 0.93
N ASN A 226 -6.61 -15.04 -0.38
CA ASN A 226 -5.73 -14.47 -1.40
C ASN A 226 -5.62 -12.93 -1.34
N HIS A 227 -6.42 -12.30 -0.50
CA HIS A 227 -6.47 -10.83 -0.36
C HIS A 227 -5.16 -10.19 0.14
N PHE A 228 -4.31 -10.93 0.85
CA PHE A 228 -3.02 -10.45 1.32
C PHE A 228 -1.84 -11.32 0.84
N LEU A 229 -2.02 -12.04 -0.25
CA LEU A 229 -0.98 -12.89 -0.86
C LEU A 229 0.37 -12.17 -1.05
N PRO A 230 0.40 -10.93 -1.58
CA PRO A 230 1.66 -10.19 -1.74
C PRO A 230 2.45 -10.02 -0.46
N GLY A 231 1.78 -9.97 0.69
CA GLY A 231 2.41 -9.77 2.00
C GLY A 231 2.71 -11.06 2.77
N THR A 232 2.35 -12.25 2.25
CA THR A 232 2.49 -13.51 2.99
C THR A 232 3.13 -14.64 2.18
N SER A 233 3.13 -14.56 0.86
CA SER A 233 3.71 -15.59 -0.01
C SER A 233 5.22 -15.41 -0.17
N ALA A 234 6.01 -16.43 0.16
CA ALA A 234 7.45 -16.41 -0.03
C ALA A 234 7.87 -16.16 -1.49
N SER A 235 7.11 -16.69 -2.45
CA SER A 235 7.36 -16.47 -3.88
C SER A 235 7.08 -15.04 -4.30
N ALA A 236 5.99 -14.44 -3.80
CA ALA A 236 5.65 -13.04 -4.05
C ALA A 236 6.69 -12.09 -3.45
N ILE A 237 7.09 -12.35 -2.22
CA ILE A 237 8.13 -11.59 -1.52
C ILE A 237 9.46 -11.65 -2.28
N ALA A 238 9.90 -12.84 -2.71
CA ALA A 238 11.13 -13.02 -3.48
C ALA A 238 11.11 -12.26 -4.81
N LEU A 239 9.96 -12.26 -5.51
CA LEU A 239 9.79 -11.54 -6.75
C LEU A 239 9.87 -10.01 -6.56
N ILE A 240 9.13 -9.46 -5.61
CA ILE A 240 9.14 -8.02 -5.35
C ILE A 240 10.51 -7.55 -4.87
N LYS A 241 11.22 -8.37 -4.05
CA LYS A 241 12.62 -8.12 -3.70
C LYS A 241 13.52 -8.10 -4.95
N GLY A 242 13.39 -9.10 -5.80
CA GLY A 242 14.17 -9.18 -7.05
C GLY A 242 13.95 -7.99 -7.99
N LEU A 243 12.73 -7.46 -8.05
CA LEU A 243 12.41 -6.24 -8.81
C LEU A 243 13.05 -4.99 -8.22
N ARG A 244 13.10 -4.89 -6.89
CA ARG A 244 13.76 -3.79 -6.19
C ARG A 244 15.26 -3.80 -6.37
N ASP A 245 15.86 -4.99 -6.45
CA ASP A 245 17.30 -5.19 -6.56
C ASP A 245 17.78 -5.19 -8.02
N ALA A 246 16.89 -5.48 -8.96
CA ALA A 246 17.14 -5.34 -10.40
C ALA A 246 16.96 -3.87 -10.81
N ASP A 247 18.01 -3.10 -10.65
CA ASP A 247 18.06 -1.69 -11.06
C ASP A 247 17.55 -1.54 -12.50
N ALA A 248 16.33 -1.03 -12.65
CA ALA A 248 15.77 -0.35 -13.83
C ALA A 248 16.11 -0.88 -15.25
N LEU A 249 16.16 -2.17 -15.47
CA LEU A 249 16.05 -2.73 -16.81
C LEU A 249 14.60 -3.16 -17.04
N ALA A 250 13.83 -2.29 -17.67
CA ALA A 250 12.43 -2.51 -18.01
C ALA A 250 12.26 -3.66 -19.03
N PRO A 251 11.95 -4.89 -18.64
CA PRO A 251 11.35 -5.83 -19.57
C PRO A 251 9.86 -5.52 -19.68
N GLN A 252 9.33 -5.52 -20.88
CA GLN A 252 7.89 -5.32 -21.14
C GLN A 252 7.02 -6.41 -20.48
N SER A 253 7.58 -7.54 -20.12
CA SER A 253 6.99 -8.55 -19.23
C SER A 253 8.07 -9.44 -18.64
N LEU A 254 7.96 -9.75 -17.35
CA LEU A 254 8.78 -10.77 -16.68
C LEU A 254 7.84 -11.81 -16.07
N SER A 255 8.05 -13.08 -16.39
CA SER A 255 7.35 -14.19 -15.74
C SER A 255 8.34 -15.01 -14.96
N VAL A 256 8.12 -15.15 -13.64
CA VAL A 256 8.93 -16.00 -12.76
C VAL A 256 8.01 -16.99 -12.08
N GLY A 257 7.96 -18.22 -12.60
CA GLY A 257 7.03 -19.23 -12.11
C GLY A 257 5.57 -18.84 -12.34
N PRO A 258 4.70 -18.95 -11.32
CA PRO A 258 3.27 -18.61 -11.44
C PRO A 258 2.97 -17.10 -11.40
N VAL A 259 3.98 -16.24 -11.38
CA VAL A 259 3.82 -14.78 -11.29
C VAL A 259 4.23 -14.12 -12.59
N SER A 260 3.39 -13.22 -13.09
CA SER A 260 3.69 -12.40 -14.26
C SER A 260 3.72 -10.92 -13.91
N ILE A 261 4.64 -10.19 -14.55
CA ILE A 261 4.75 -8.74 -14.45
C ILE A 261 4.48 -8.20 -15.85
N LYS A 262 3.55 -7.27 -15.95
CA LYS A 262 3.29 -6.52 -17.16
C LYS A 262 3.54 -5.04 -16.92
N LEU A 263 4.14 -4.40 -17.90
CA LEU A 263 4.25 -2.96 -17.99
C LEU A 263 3.04 -2.45 -18.79
N GLY A 264 2.22 -1.62 -18.17
CA GLY A 264 1.30 -0.78 -18.90
C GLY A 264 2.11 0.35 -19.53
N GLY A 265 2.37 0.24 -20.83
CA GLY A 265 3.11 1.23 -21.61
C GLY A 265 2.34 2.54 -21.76
#